data_dd2b78effe542be86a7b827b27c592d6
#
_entry.id   dd2b78effe542be86a7b827b27c592d6
#
_cell.length_a   1.000
_cell.length_b   1.000
_cell.length_c   1.000
_cell.angle_alpha   90.00
_cell.angle_beta   90.00
_cell.angle_gamma   90.00
#
_symmetry.space_group_name_H-M   'P 1'
#
loop_
_entity.id
_entity.type
_entity.pdbx_description
1 polymer ?
#
loop_
_entity_poly.entity_id
_entity_poly.type
_entity_poly.pdbx_seq_one_letter_code
_entity_poly.pdbx_strand_id
1 'polypeptide(L)'
;MPTSSTVRLGLIGAGRMGSFHAHTAARHIPGASLTAIADPLPGQAARLAEALGVRQVFTDPQQLLDSPDIDAVIIATPARTHAQMVISAARAGKAVFCEKPMAITLEEADRALQAVADAKAVLQVGFNRRFVRSFHAAHLDVVAGVIGQPQLLRSLTRDPALNDPSKSPRWVIFLETLIHDFDTLRYLNPGAQAIEVHAMADALIAPDYKGQGFLDTAVATIRFDNGAIATAEASFQAVYGYDVRGEAFGSAGMLTMGSVHRSDMLRYVASGIEVDTQRLDTDLLRDAYIDELNHFVQCVRTGETPRASGEDARAALAIALACIASVEQGQCIRVAGARP
;
A
#
# COMPACT_ATOMS: atom_id res chain seq x y z
N MET A 1 -14.50 -29.12 -15.38
CA MET A 1 -13.72 -27.90 -15.21
C MET A 1 -14.72 -26.79 -14.98
N PRO A 2 -14.67 -26.04 -13.85
CA PRO A 2 -15.56 -24.90 -13.71
C PRO A 2 -15.22 -23.91 -14.82
N THR A 3 -16.22 -23.44 -15.54
CA THR A 3 -16.11 -22.38 -16.55
C THR A 3 -15.55 -21.15 -15.81
N SER A 4 -14.33 -20.74 -16.18
CA SER A 4 -13.66 -19.57 -15.63
C SER A 4 -14.47 -18.31 -16.00
N SER A 5 -15.44 -17.95 -15.15
CA SER A 5 -16.18 -16.71 -15.33
C SER A 5 -15.24 -15.52 -15.16
N THR A 6 -15.25 -14.59 -16.11
CA THR A 6 -14.52 -13.33 -16.04
C THR A 6 -15.05 -12.51 -14.85
N VAL A 7 -14.17 -12.02 -13.98
CA VAL A 7 -14.54 -11.14 -12.86
C VAL A 7 -14.83 -9.74 -13.40
N ARG A 8 -16.05 -9.25 -13.17
CA ARG A 8 -16.48 -7.92 -13.61
C ARG A 8 -16.11 -6.88 -12.57
N LEU A 9 -15.15 -6.02 -12.91
CA LEU A 9 -14.58 -5.01 -12.02
C LEU A 9 -15.29 -3.67 -12.19
N GLY A 10 -15.59 -3.01 -11.08
CA GLY A 10 -15.92 -1.60 -11.01
C GLY A 10 -14.79 -0.79 -10.40
N LEU A 11 -14.49 0.39 -10.94
CA LEU A 11 -13.55 1.34 -10.34
C LEU A 11 -14.32 2.45 -9.63
N ILE A 12 -13.95 2.75 -8.39
CA ILE A 12 -14.45 3.89 -7.61
C ILE A 12 -13.28 4.85 -7.34
N GLY A 13 -13.36 6.04 -7.93
CA GLY A 13 -12.28 7.04 -7.93
C GLY A 13 -11.42 6.96 -9.19
N ALA A 14 -11.49 7.98 -10.05
CA ALA A 14 -10.76 8.08 -11.32
C ALA A 14 -9.61 9.11 -11.26
N GLY A 15 -9.02 9.31 -10.08
CA GLY A 15 -7.82 10.12 -9.87
C GLY A 15 -6.54 9.43 -10.40
N ARG A 16 -5.35 9.89 -9.96
CA ARG A 16 -4.06 9.36 -10.42
C ARG A 16 -3.96 7.83 -10.26
N MET A 17 -4.16 7.32 -9.04
CA MET A 17 -4.06 5.87 -8.80
C MET A 17 -5.23 5.10 -9.41
N GLY A 18 -6.46 5.63 -9.33
CA GLY A 18 -7.60 4.98 -9.98
C GLY A 18 -7.44 4.87 -11.49
N SER A 19 -6.94 5.90 -12.16
CA SER A 19 -6.63 5.83 -13.59
C SER A 19 -5.54 4.78 -13.89
N PHE A 20 -4.49 4.71 -13.07
CA PHE A 20 -3.45 3.70 -13.21
C PHE A 20 -4.01 2.27 -13.04
N HIS A 21 -4.80 2.01 -12.00
CA HIS A 21 -5.46 0.72 -11.79
C HIS A 21 -6.47 0.38 -12.90
N ALA A 22 -7.21 1.36 -13.41
CA ALA A 22 -8.11 1.15 -14.52
C ALA A 22 -7.38 0.67 -15.78
N HIS A 23 -6.27 1.33 -16.14
CA HIS A 23 -5.42 0.91 -17.25
C HIS A 23 -4.84 -0.50 -17.03
N THR A 24 -4.39 -0.79 -15.82
CA THR A 24 -3.87 -2.11 -15.44
C THR A 24 -4.97 -3.16 -15.56
N ALA A 25 -6.15 -2.94 -14.96
CA ALA A 25 -7.27 -3.87 -15.00
C ALA A 25 -7.76 -4.16 -16.42
N ALA A 26 -7.84 -3.11 -17.26
CA ALA A 26 -8.32 -3.25 -18.63
C ALA A 26 -7.34 -3.96 -19.58
N ARG A 27 -6.02 -3.93 -19.29
CA ARG A 27 -4.99 -4.37 -20.26
C ARG A 27 -4.11 -5.52 -19.78
N HIS A 28 -3.98 -5.73 -18.47
CA HIS A 28 -2.95 -6.61 -17.91
C HIS A 28 -3.48 -7.68 -16.96
N ILE A 29 -4.80 -7.74 -16.70
CA ILE A 29 -5.38 -8.70 -15.75
C ILE A 29 -6.19 -9.77 -16.49
N PRO A 30 -5.61 -10.93 -16.77
CA PRO A 30 -6.34 -12.04 -17.38
C PRO A 30 -7.52 -12.50 -16.50
N GLY A 31 -8.66 -12.74 -17.11
CA GLY A 31 -9.87 -13.21 -16.39
C GLY A 31 -10.59 -12.11 -15.61
N ALA A 32 -10.28 -10.84 -15.85
CA ALA A 32 -11.05 -9.69 -15.39
C ALA A 32 -11.52 -8.81 -16.54
N SER A 33 -12.57 -8.04 -16.31
CA SER A 33 -13.07 -7.02 -17.23
C SER A 33 -13.47 -5.78 -16.46
N LEU A 34 -12.90 -4.62 -16.78
CA LEU A 34 -13.33 -3.34 -16.23
C LEU A 34 -14.64 -2.93 -16.91
N THR A 35 -15.75 -3.01 -16.17
CA THR A 35 -17.11 -2.82 -16.70
C THR A 35 -17.72 -1.48 -16.34
N ALA A 36 -17.31 -0.88 -15.23
CA ALA A 36 -17.86 0.38 -14.75
C ALA A 36 -16.80 1.28 -14.09
N ILE A 37 -17.00 2.60 -14.19
CA ILE A 37 -16.18 3.60 -13.50
C ILE A 37 -17.10 4.61 -12.82
N ALA A 38 -16.84 4.90 -11.53
CA ALA A 38 -17.54 5.93 -10.76
C ALA A 38 -16.57 6.98 -10.22
N ASP A 39 -16.91 8.26 -10.40
CA ASP A 39 -16.19 9.38 -9.80
C ASP A 39 -17.15 10.58 -9.64
N PRO A 40 -17.23 11.21 -8.44
CA PRO A 40 -18.14 12.33 -8.20
C PRO A 40 -17.74 13.62 -8.95
N LEU A 41 -16.49 13.73 -9.41
CA LEU A 41 -16.04 14.91 -10.14
C LEU A 41 -16.54 14.86 -11.59
N PRO A 42 -17.21 15.93 -12.06
CA PRO A 42 -17.80 15.96 -13.39
C PRO A 42 -16.80 15.62 -14.50
N GLY A 43 -17.16 14.66 -15.35
CA GLY A 43 -16.38 14.24 -16.52
C GLY A 43 -15.13 13.42 -16.23
N GLN A 44 -14.73 13.22 -14.98
CA GLN A 44 -13.54 12.45 -14.63
C GLN A 44 -13.68 10.97 -15.04
N ALA A 45 -14.75 10.33 -14.56
CA ALA A 45 -15.06 8.93 -14.92
C ALA A 45 -15.33 8.77 -16.43
N ALA A 46 -16.03 9.73 -17.05
CA ALA A 46 -16.38 9.65 -18.46
C ALA A 46 -15.14 9.67 -19.38
N ARG A 47 -14.18 10.58 -19.12
CA ARG A 47 -12.92 10.64 -19.89
C ARG A 47 -12.11 9.34 -19.79
N LEU A 48 -12.02 8.78 -18.59
CA LEU A 48 -11.29 7.52 -18.38
C LEU A 48 -12.02 6.34 -19.04
N ALA A 49 -13.35 6.31 -18.95
CA ALA A 49 -14.19 5.29 -19.57
C ALA A 49 -14.08 5.30 -21.10
N GLU A 50 -14.11 6.48 -21.73
CA GLU A 50 -13.91 6.65 -23.17
C GLU A 50 -12.53 6.12 -23.62
N ALA A 51 -11.46 6.46 -22.89
CA ALA A 51 -10.10 6.02 -23.20
C ALA A 51 -9.91 4.50 -23.09
N LEU A 52 -10.73 3.83 -22.29
CA LEU A 52 -10.65 2.38 -22.01
C LEU A 52 -11.77 1.55 -22.67
N GLY A 53 -12.73 2.19 -23.33
CA GLY A 53 -13.88 1.52 -23.93
C GLY A 53 -14.88 0.99 -22.88
N VAL A 54 -14.89 1.54 -21.67
CA VAL A 54 -15.83 1.19 -20.61
C VAL A 54 -17.17 1.86 -20.83
N ARG A 55 -18.27 1.11 -20.74
CA ARG A 55 -19.60 1.64 -21.11
C ARG A 55 -20.37 2.25 -19.94
N GLN A 56 -20.20 1.70 -18.74
CA GLN A 56 -20.95 2.15 -17.56
C GLN A 56 -20.17 3.23 -16.81
N VAL A 57 -20.78 4.41 -16.67
CA VAL A 57 -20.18 5.57 -15.99
C VAL A 57 -21.17 6.11 -14.99
N PHE A 58 -20.70 6.33 -13.77
CA PHE A 58 -21.52 6.82 -12.67
C PHE A 58 -20.85 8.04 -12.02
N THR A 59 -21.65 8.96 -11.48
CA THR A 59 -21.19 10.05 -10.61
C THR A 59 -21.35 9.71 -9.13
N ASP A 60 -22.25 8.78 -8.82
CA ASP A 60 -22.48 8.24 -7.48
C ASP A 60 -21.92 6.81 -7.38
N PRO A 61 -20.92 6.55 -6.51
CA PRO A 61 -20.38 5.21 -6.27
C PRO A 61 -21.46 4.18 -5.87
N GLN A 62 -22.54 4.61 -5.20
CA GLN A 62 -23.59 3.69 -4.78
C GLN A 62 -24.30 3.05 -5.98
N GLN A 63 -24.50 3.79 -7.05
CA GLN A 63 -25.10 3.25 -8.28
C GLN A 63 -24.24 2.13 -8.90
N LEU A 64 -22.90 2.26 -8.81
CA LEU A 64 -21.98 1.20 -9.25
C LEU A 64 -22.09 -0.01 -8.31
N LEU A 65 -22.15 0.20 -7.00
CA LEU A 65 -22.26 -0.88 -6.00
C LEU A 65 -23.58 -1.64 -6.12
N ASP A 66 -24.68 -0.97 -6.45
CA ASP A 66 -25.99 -1.59 -6.63
C ASP A 66 -26.13 -2.37 -7.94
N SER A 67 -25.16 -2.20 -8.87
CA SER A 67 -25.21 -2.89 -10.17
C SER A 67 -24.98 -4.39 -10.00
N PRO A 68 -25.87 -5.25 -10.57
CA PRO A 68 -25.67 -6.70 -10.61
C PRO A 68 -24.59 -7.13 -11.61
N ASP A 69 -24.11 -6.21 -12.45
CA ASP A 69 -23.06 -6.46 -13.44
C ASP A 69 -21.64 -6.30 -12.88
N ILE A 70 -21.49 -6.04 -11.58
CA ILE A 70 -20.21 -5.88 -10.90
C ILE A 70 -20.04 -7.01 -9.87
N ASP A 71 -18.91 -7.71 -9.92
CA ASP A 71 -18.55 -8.74 -8.96
C ASP A 71 -17.62 -8.22 -7.87
N ALA A 72 -16.70 -7.31 -8.26
CA ALA A 72 -15.68 -6.78 -7.38
C ALA A 72 -15.37 -5.30 -7.70
N VAL A 73 -14.87 -4.58 -6.72
CA VAL A 73 -14.55 -3.15 -6.89
C VAL A 73 -13.11 -2.84 -6.52
N ILE A 74 -12.53 -1.87 -7.24
CA ILE A 74 -11.27 -1.23 -6.93
C ILE A 74 -11.59 0.15 -6.34
N ILE A 75 -11.24 0.39 -5.09
CA ILE A 75 -11.43 1.66 -4.39
C ILE A 75 -10.11 2.44 -4.41
N ALA A 76 -10.08 3.55 -5.14
CA ALA A 76 -8.92 4.45 -5.28
C ALA A 76 -9.34 5.93 -5.10
N THR A 77 -10.16 6.16 -4.09
CA THR A 77 -10.66 7.48 -3.68
C THR A 77 -9.68 8.14 -2.69
N PRO A 78 -9.92 9.34 -2.18
CA PRO A 78 -9.13 9.89 -1.07
C PRO A 78 -9.21 9.02 0.19
N ALA A 79 -8.07 8.83 0.89
CA ALA A 79 -7.92 7.92 2.03
C ALA A 79 -9.04 8.03 3.10
N ARG A 80 -9.50 9.26 3.38
CA ARG A 80 -10.58 9.53 4.37
C ARG A 80 -11.93 8.88 4.01
N THR A 81 -12.10 8.40 2.78
CA THR A 81 -13.35 7.76 2.33
C THR A 81 -13.22 6.24 2.18
N HIS A 82 -12.01 5.68 2.27
CA HIS A 82 -11.75 4.27 2.01
C HIS A 82 -12.58 3.36 2.92
N ALA A 83 -12.53 3.55 4.24
CA ALA A 83 -13.24 2.71 5.19
C ALA A 83 -14.75 2.67 4.91
N GLN A 84 -15.36 3.82 4.62
CA GLN A 84 -16.79 3.89 4.30
C GLN A 84 -17.11 3.19 2.98
N MET A 85 -16.25 3.34 1.97
CA MET A 85 -16.44 2.66 0.68
C MET A 85 -16.28 1.14 0.81
N VAL A 86 -15.31 0.66 1.61
CA VAL A 86 -15.16 -0.77 1.95
C VAL A 86 -16.43 -1.31 2.60
N ILE A 87 -16.98 -0.60 3.59
CA ILE A 87 -18.22 -0.98 4.28
C ILE A 87 -19.39 -1.07 3.28
N SER A 88 -19.55 -0.05 2.43
CA SER A 88 -20.64 -0.01 1.45
C SER A 88 -20.51 -1.14 0.42
N ALA A 89 -19.30 -1.38 -0.09
CA ALA A 89 -19.02 -2.44 -1.06
C ALA A 89 -19.24 -3.84 -0.46
N ALA A 90 -18.76 -4.10 0.75
CA ALA A 90 -18.97 -5.37 1.44
C ALA A 90 -20.47 -5.64 1.66
N ARG A 91 -21.23 -4.64 2.12
CA ARG A 91 -22.69 -4.75 2.30
C ARG A 91 -23.45 -4.97 1.00
N ALA A 92 -22.93 -4.46 -0.12
CA ALA A 92 -23.47 -4.72 -1.46
C ALA A 92 -23.04 -6.10 -2.01
N GLY A 93 -22.33 -6.93 -1.22
CA GLY A 93 -21.87 -8.26 -1.61
C GLY A 93 -20.73 -8.25 -2.64
N LYS A 94 -19.97 -7.14 -2.74
CA LYS A 94 -18.85 -7.03 -3.67
C LYS A 94 -17.55 -7.44 -2.98
N ALA A 95 -16.67 -8.13 -3.71
CA ALA A 95 -15.28 -8.26 -3.31
C ALA A 95 -14.56 -6.90 -3.47
N VAL A 96 -13.58 -6.62 -2.62
CA VAL A 96 -12.99 -5.28 -2.49
C VAL A 96 -11.47 -5.33 -2.62
N PHE A 97 -10.93 -4.60 -3.58
CA PHE A 97 -9.56 -4.11 -3.55
C PHE A 97 -9.60 -2.65 -3.08
N CYS A 98 -8.90 -2.33 -2.00
CA CYS A 98 -8.85 -0.97 -1.46
C CYS A 98 -7.42 -0.44 -1.48
N GLU A 99 -7.20 0.75 -2.06
CA GLU A 99 -5.93 1.45 -1.89
C GLU A 99 -5.63 1.75 -0.42
N LYS A 100 -4.36 1.80 -0.11
CA LYS A 100 -3.88 2.17 1.23
C LYS A 100 -3.96 3.70 1.45
N PRO A 101 -4.08 4.14 2.72
CA PRO A 101 -4.47 3.36 3.89
C PRO A 101 -5.95 2.98 3.82
N MET A 102 -6.29 1.77 4.28
CA MET A 102 -7.70 1.30 4.31
C MET A 102 -8.60 2.20 5.18
N ALA A 103 -8.02 2.83 6.18
CA ALA A 103 -8.67 3.75 7.11
C ALA A 103 -7.65 4.75 7.66
N ILE A 104 -8.11 5.84 8.27
CA ILE A 104 -7.23 6.83 8.93
C ILE A 104 -7.32 6.77 10.47
N THR A 105 -8.27 6.02 11.02
CA THR A 105 -8.37 5.70 12.46
C THR A 105 -8.56 4.19 12.66
N LEU A 106 -8.24 3.68 13.85
CA LEU A 106 -8.44 2.27 14.18
C LEU A 106 -9.92 1.91 14.27
N GLU A 107 -10.77 2.82 14.75
CA GLU A 107 -12.20 2.62 14.84
C GLU A 107 -12.84 2.48 13.45
N GLU A 108 -12.36 3.24 12.45
CA GLU A 108 -12.80 3.09 11.07
C GLU A 108 -12.33 1.76 10.49
N ALA A 109 -11.08 1.37 10.75
CA ALA A 109 -10.53 0.10 10.31
C ALA A 109 -11.33 -1.08 10.90
N ASP A 110 -11.62 -1.05 12.20
CA ASP A 110 -12.38 -2.09 12.90
C ASP A 110 -13.80 -2.21 12.34
N ARG A 111 -14.48 -1.09 12.06
CA ARG A 111 -15.82 -1.10 11.44
C ARG A 111 -15.79 -1.67 10.02
N ALA A 112 -14.74 -1.35 9.24
CA ALA A 112 -14.59 -1.89 7.90
C ALA A 112 -14.35 -3.42 7.93
N LEU A 113 -13.46 -3.88 8.81
CA LEU A 113 -13.20 -5.31 9.01
C LEU A 113 -14.44 -6.07 9.46
N GLN A 114 -15.23 -5.50 10.39
CA GLN A 114 -16.47 -6.12 10.83
C GLN A 114 -17.47 -6.27 9.68
N ALA A 115 -17.65 -5.23 8.86
CA ALA A 115 -18.55 -5.29 7.71
C ALA A 115 -18.11 -6.32 6.66
N VAL A 116 -16.80 -6.44 6.42
CA VAL A 116 -16.22 -7.47 5.54
C VAL A 116 -16.45 -8.87 6.08
N ALA A 117 -16.25 -9.07 7.38
CA ALA A 117 -16.47 -10.36 8.05
C ALA A 117 -17.95 -10.76 8.01
N ASP A 118 -18.87 -9.85 8.32
CA ASP A 118 -20.33 -10.08 8.31
C ASP A 118 -20.81 -10.47 6.89
N ALA A 119 -20.27 -9.82 5.86
CA ALA A 119 -20.57 -10.10 4.46
C ALA A 119 -19.81 -11.29 3.89
N LYS A 120 -18.82 -11.82 4.60
CA LYS A 120 -17.85 -12.82 4.10
C LYS A 120 -17.21 -12.39 2.77
N ALA A 121 -16.96 -11.11 2.62
CA ALA A 121 -16.40 -10.53 1.41
C ALA A 121 -14.88 -10.72 1.36
N VAL A 122 -14.32 -10.86 0.16
CA VAL A 122 -12.86 -10.79 -0.05
C VAL A 122 -12.44 -9.33 0.06
N LEU A 123 -11.45 -9.04 0.91
CA LEU A 123 -10.81 -7.72 1.02
C LEU A 123 -9.31 -7.84 0.86
N GLN A 124 -8.76 -7.21 -0.18
CA GLN A 124 -7.32 -6.98 -0.36
C GLN A 124 -7.00 -5.50 -0.25
N VAL A 125 -5.92 -5.16 0.45
CA VAL A 125 -5.44 -3.77 0.55
C VAL A 125 -4.18 -3.59 -0.30
N GLY A 126 -4.02 -2.43 -0.95
CA GLY A 126 -2.98 -2.11 -1.92
C GLY A 126 -1.57 -1.97 -1.30
N PHE A 127 -1.08 -2.98 -0.60
CA PHE A 127 0.31 -3.08 -0.18
C PHE A 127 1.15 -3.75 -1.27
N ASN A 128 1.41 -3.01 -2.31
CA ASN A 128 2.10 -3.45 -3.52
C ASN A 128 3.46 -4.09 -3.27
N ARG A 129 4.19 -3.73 -2.20
CA ARG A 129 5.51 -4.31 -1.88
C ARG A 129 5.48 -5.79 -1.59
N ARG A 130 4.37 -6.32 -1.07
CA ARG A 130 4.18 -7.76 -0.91
C ARG A 130 4.15 -8.53 -2.24
N PHE A 131 4.01 -7.81 -3.36
CA PHE A 131 4.00 -8.33 -4.73
C PHE A 131 5.27 -8.01 -5.52
N VAL A 132 6.20 -7.23 -4.98
CA VAL A 132 7.55 -7.08 -5.53
C VAL A 132 8.29 -8.39 -5.37
N ARG A 133 8.83 -8.95 -6.46
CA ARG A 133 9.44 -10.29 -6.50
C ARG A 133 10.51 -10.50 -5.42
N SER A 134 11.41 -9.52 -5.21
CA SER A 134 12.46 -9.63 -4.20
C SER A 134 11.92 -9.61 -2.77
N PHE A 135 10.91 -8.79 -2.47
CA PHE A 135 10.28 -8.76 -1.15
C PHE A 135 9.47 -10.02 -0.87
N HIS A 136 8.78 -10.54 -1.90
CA HIS A 136 8.04 -11.79 -1.76
C HIS A 136 8.98 -12.99 -1.57
N ALA A 137 10.05 -13.09 -2.36
CA ALA A 137 11.07 -14.14 -2.20
C ALA A 137 11.71 -14.08 -0.80
N ALA A 138 12.06 -12.87 -0.33
CA ALA A 138 12.60 -12.70 1.01
C ALA A 138 11.63 -13.15 2.11
N HIS A 139 10.33 -12.84 1.97
CA HIS A 139 9.33 -13.37 2.90
C HIS A 139 9.29 -14.90 2.93
N LEU A 140 9.30 -15.54 1.76
CA LEU A 140 9.30 -17.01 1.68
C LEU A 140 10.56 -17.61 2.33
N ASP A 141 11.73 -17.01 2.13
CA ASP A 141 12.98 -17.43 2.75
C ASP A 141 12.96 -17.25 4.28
N VAL A 142 12.35 -16.16 4.78
CA VAL A 142 12.14 -15.96 6.22
C VAL A 142 11.21 -17.04 6.78
N VAL A 143 10.08 -17.30 6.12
CA VAL A 143 9.13 -18.37 6.52
C VAL A 143 9.80 -19.75 6.50
N ALA A 144 10.67 -20.01 5.52
CA ALA A 144 11.44 -21.25 5.43
C ALA A 144 12.59 -21.34 6.44
N GLY A 145 12.87 -20.28 7.22
CA GLY A 145 13.94 -20.25 8.22
C GLY A 145 15.35 -20.10 7.64
N VAL A 146 15.51 -19.69 6.39
CA VAL A 146 16.81 -19.54 5.71
C VAL A 146 17.78 -18.64 6.47
N ILE A 147 17.27 -17.54 7.05
CA ILE A 147 18.08 -16.62 7.86
C ILE A 147 18.02 -16.88 9.37
N GLY A 148 17.38 -17.97 9.79
CA GLY A 148 17.11 -18.24 11.21
C GLY A 148 16.08 -17.28 11.79
N GLN A 149 16.25 -16.90 13.06
CA GLN A 149 15.35 -15.95 13.72
C GLN A 149 15.64 -14.51 13.28
N PRO A 150 14.65 -13.74 12.78
CA PRO A 150 14.82 -12.31 12.49
C PRO A 150 15.28 -11.54 13.75
N GLN A 151 16.29 -10.69 13.59
CA GLN A 151 16.89 -9.89 14.68
C GLN A 151 16.83 -8.39 14.38
N LEU A 152 17.28 -7.97 13.20
CA LEU A 152 17.24 -6.60 12.75
C LEU A 152 16.55 -6.52 11.38
N LEU A 153 15.59 -5.63 11.25
CA LEU A 153 14.84 -5.40 10.01
C LEU A 153 14.94 -3.93 9.61
N ARG A 154 15.02 -3.67 8.33
CA ARG A 154 15.04 -2.31 7.81
C ARG A 154 14.13 -2.20 6.59
N SER A 155 13.38 -1.11 6.49
CA SER A 155 12.64 -0.72 5.30
C SER A 155 12.76 0.78 5.08
N LEU A 156 12.92 1.21 3.84
CA LEU A 156 13.02 2.62 3.51
C LEU A 156 12.28 2.97 2.23
N THR A 157 11.75 4.20 2.24
CA THR A 157 11.10 4.82 1.08
C THR A 157 11.61 6.24 0.91
N ARG A 158 12.11 6.57 -0.26
CA ARG A 158 12.51 7.93 -0.59
C ARG A 158 11.94 8.34 -1.94
N ASP A 159 11.07 9.33 -1.91
CA ASP A 159 10.46 9.90 -3.11
C ASP A 159 11.45 10.86 -3.78
N PRO A 160 11.51 10.92 -5.12
CA PRO A 160 12.51 11.70 -5.84
C PRO A 160 12.32 13.22 -5.76
N ALA A 161 11.15 13.68 -5.38
CA ALA A 161 10.84 15.10 -5.19
C ALA A 161 9.61 15.27 -4.31
N LEU A 162 9.61 16.37 -3.57
CA LEU A 162 8.46 16.81 -2.81
C LEU A 162 7.36 17.30 -3.76
N ASN A 163 6.15 16.81 -3.57
CA ASN A 163 4.94 17.40 -4.15
C ASN A 163 4.60 18.73 -3.45
N ASP A 164 3.58 19.45 -3.93
CA ASP A 164 3.12 20.69 -3.33
C ASP A 164 2.72 20.48 -1.85
N PRO A 165 3.50 20.97 -0.87
CA PRO A 165 3.24 20.76 0.55
C PRO A 165 1.90 21.33 1.01
N SER A 166 1.43 22.40 0.34
CA SER A 166 0.17 23.07 0.68
C SER A 166 -1.07 22.20 0.44
N LYS A 167 -0.94 21.16 -0.39
CA LYS A 167 -2.01 20.20 -0.73
C LYS A 167 -1.85 18.86 -0.03
N SER A 168 -0.74 18.67 0.68
CA SER A 168 -0.46 17.40 1.34
C SER A 168 -1.23 17.27 2.65
N PRO A 169 -1.84 16.12 2.94
CA PRO A 169 -2.50 15.92 4.22
C PRO A 169 -1.50 15.95 5.38
N ARG A 170 -2.00 16.33 6.55
CA ARG A 170 -1.22 16.22 7.79
C ARG A 170 -0.77 14.77 8.00
N TRP A 171 0.46 14.58 8.47
CA TRP A 171 1.04 13.26 8.74
C TRP A 171 1.18 12.33 7.51
N VAL A 172 1.17 12.89 6.30
CA VAL A 172 1.29 12.15 5.04
C VAL A 172 2.46 11.17 5.04
N ILE A 173 3.60 11.55 5.64
CA ILE A 173 4.81 10.72 5.69
C ILE A 173 4.58 9.39 6.45
N PHE A 174 3.74 9.38 7.50
CA PHE A 174 3.39 8.18 8.25
C PHE A 174 2.21 7.41 7.64
N LEU A 175 1.15 8.13 7.23
CA LEU A 175 -0.12 7.53 6.81
C LEU A 175 -0.12 7.08 5.34
N GLU A 176 0.69 7.72 4.49
CA GLU A 176 0.70 7.39 3.07
C GLU A 176 2.03 6.83 2.56
N THR A 177 3.16 7.16 3.21
CA THR A 177 4.49 6.68 2.80
C THR A 177 4.96 5.53 3.69
N LEU A 178 5.26 5.81 4.96
CA LEU A 178 5.81 4.82 5.90
C LEU A 178 4.85 3.69 6.24
N ILE A 179 3.55 3.83 5.98
CA ILE A 179 2.60 2.74 6.15
C ILE A 179 2.97 1.51 5.30
N HIS A 180 3.59 1.72 4.13
CA HIS A 180 4.15 0.64 3.32
C HIS A 180 5.35 -0.03 4.00
N ASP A 181 6.20 0.77 4.65
CA ASP A 181 7.38 0.26 5.36
C ASP A 181 6.96 -0.51 6.61
N PHE A 182 5.97 -0.03 7.34
CA PHE A 182 5.41 -0.75 8.50
C PHE A 182 4.79 -2.09 8.09
N ASP A 183 4.05 -2.14 6.98
CA ASP A 183 3.56 -3.39 6.43
C ASP A 183 4.70 -4.31 5.98
N THR A 184 5.71 -3.78 5.29
CA THR A 184 6.89 -4.53 4.84
C THR A 184 7.63 -5.19 6.01
N LEU A 185 7.89 -4.44 7.09
CA LEU A 185 8.57 -4.95 8.28
C LEU A 185 7.78 -6.07 8.95
N ARG A 186 6.44 -5.97 9.00
CA ARG A 186 5.56 -7.05 9.48
C ARG A 186 5.60 -8.26 8.55
N TYR A 187 5.61 -8.04 7.23
CA TYR A 187 5.69 -9.10 6.23
C TYR A 187 7.01 -9.89 6.29
N LEU A 188 8.11 -9.22 6.62
CA LEU A 188 9.44 -9.82 6.82
C LEU A 188 9.64 -10.39 8.24
N ASN A 189 8.65 -10.27 9.13
CA ASN A 189 8.67 -10.84 10.48
C ASN A 189 7.33 -11.53 10.78
N PRO A 190 6.98 -12.58 10.02
CA PRO A 190 5.66 -13.20 10.08
C PRO A 190 5.37 -13.77 11.47
N GLY A 191 4.13 -13.54 11.94
CA GLY A 191 3.66 -14.00 13.25
C GLY A 191 4.01 -13.07 14.41
N ALA A 192 4.97 -12.15 14.25
CA ALA A 192 5.34 -11.19 15.30
C ALA A 192 4.46 -9.93 15.25
N GLN A 193 4.24 -9.33 16.42
CA GLN A 193 3.48 -8.10 16.60
C GLN A 193 4.40 -6.95 17.03
N ALA A 194 4.25 -5.78 16.41
CA ALA A 194 4.90 -4.57 16.88
C ALA A 194 4.31 -4.17 18.24
N ILE A 195 5.15 -3.99 19.25
CA ILE A 195 4.71 -3.69 20.63
C ILE A 195 4.98 -2.25 21.05
N GLU A 196 6.03 -1.64 20.51
CA GLU A 196 6.51 -0.33 20.91
C GLU A 196 7.21 0.37 19.75
N VAL A 197 7.06 1.69 19.63
CA VAL A 197 7.73 2.52 18.64
C VAL A 197 8.34 3.76 19.26
N HIS A 198 9.45 4.23 18.68
CA HIS A 198 9.96 5.58 18.86
C HIS A 198 10.21 6.20 17.49
N ALA A 199 9.65 7.39 17.24
CA ALA A 199 9.74 8.07 15.95
C ALA A 199 10.24 9.50 16.09
N MET A 200 11.05 9.92 15.13
CA MET A 200 11.50 11.29 14.92
C MET A 200 11.16 11.72 13.50
N ALA A 201 10.63 12.92 13.36
CA ALA A 201 10.30 13.47 12.05
C ALA A 201 10.41 15.00 12.05
N ASP A 202 10.77 15.56 10.91
CA ASP A 202 10.85 17.00 10.72
C ASP A 202 10.51 17.40 9.27
N ALA A 203 10.29 18.69 9.05
CA ALA A 203 10.17 19.33 7.75
C ALA A 203 11.53 19.95 7.37
N LEU A 204 12.45 19.12 6.87
CA LEU A 204 13.80 19.54 6.50
C LEU A 204 13.87 20.13 5.10
N ILE A 205 12.93 19.77 4.24
CA ILE A 205 12.84 20.19 2.83
C ILE A 205 11.92 21.41 2.70
N ALA A 206 10.80 21.42 3.44
CA ALA A 206 9.80 22.47 3.41
C ALA A 206 9.47 22.98 4.85
N PRO A 207 10.43 23.63 5.55
CA PRO A 207 10.30 24.00 6.95
C PRO A 207 9.13 24.95 7.24
N ASP A 208 8.73 25.76 6.29
CA ASP A 208 7.59 26.70 6.42
C ASP A 208 6.24 25.99 6.62
N TYR A 209 6.14 24.71 6.27
CA TYR A 209 4.92 23.91 6.40
C TYR A 209 4.88 23.05 7.68
N LYS A 210 5.96 23.04 8.48
CA LYS A 210 6.04 22.28 9.73
C LYS A 210 4.88 22.59 10.68
N GLY A 211 4.57 23.87 10.85
CA GLY A 211 3.48 24.34 11.71
C GLY A 211 2.08 23.85 11.29
N GLN A 212 1.93 23.40 10.06
CA GLN A 212 0.69 22.82 9.50
C GLN A 212 0.63 21.30 9.67
N GLY A 213 1.64 20.69 10.31
CA GLY A 213 1.74 19.23 10.49
C GLY A 213 2.24 18.50 9.26
N PHE A 214 2.84 19.21 8.29
CA PHE A 214 3.56 18.60 7.18
C PHE A 214 4.99 18.26 7.63
N LEU A 215 5.37 17.01 7.46
CA LEU A 215 6.71 16.49 7.71
C LEU A 215 7.17 15.72 6.48
N ASP A 216 8.45 15.88 6.11
CA ASP A 216 9.01 15.37 4.85
C ASP A 216 10.18 14.41 5.05
N THR A 217 10.66 14.28 6.28
CA THR A 217 11.75 13.38 6.65
C THR A 217 11.41 12.71 7.98
N ALA A 218 11.46 11.38 8.05
CA ALA A 218 11.11 10.63 9.25
C ALA A 218 11.94 9.35 9.40
N VAL A 219 12.19 8.96 10.66
CA VAL A 219 12.74 7.67 11.08
C VAL A 219 11.91 7.15 12.22
N ALA A 220 11.58 5.86 12.19
CA ALA A 220 10.94 5.15 13.30
C ALA A 220 11.73 3.89 13.66
N THR A 221 11.88 3.62 14.96
CA THR A 221 12.34 2.33 15.49
C THR A 221 11.14 1.59 16.07
N ILE A 222 11.09 0.28 15.84
CA ILE A 222 9.96 -0.58 16.21
C ILE A 222 10.52 -1.80 16.94
N ARG A 223 9.95 -2.13 18.09
CA ARG A 223 10.21 -3.39 18.79
C ARG A 223 9.07 -4.36 18.53
N PHE A 224 9.42 -5.61 18.22
CA PHE A 224 8.46 -6.70 18.07
C PHE A 224 8.44 -7.60 19.30
N ASP A 225 7.34 -8.33 19.50
CA ASP A 225 7.13 -9.23 20.65
C ASP A 225 8.05 -10.46 20.65
N ASN A 226 8.61 -10.85 19.49
CA ASN A 226 9.65 -11.87 19.36
C ASN A 226 11.06 -11.36 19.64
N GLY A 227 11.22 -10.08 20.05
CA GLY A 227 12.49 -9.44 20.36
C GLY A 227 13.19 -8.77 19.19
N ALA A 228 12.73 -8.97 17.94
CA ALA A 228 13.30 -8.29 16.77
C ALA A 228 13.12 -6.78 16.88
N ILE A 229 14.12 -6.04 16.36
CA ILE A 229 14.11 -4.59 16.29
C ILE A 229 14.10 -4.18 14.81
N ALA A 230 13.29 -3.19 14.46
CA ALA A 230 13.20 -2.70 13.09
C ALA A 230 13.37 -1.18 12.99
N THR A 231 13.80 -0.73 11.80
CA THR A 231 13.82 0.68 11.42
C THR A 231 13.01 0.90 10.15
N ALA A 232 12.23 1.99 10.13
CA ALA A 232 11.56 2.50 8.95
C ALA A 232 11.99 3.94 8.70
N GLU A 233 12.36 4.29 7.47
CA GLU A 233 12.81 5.64 7.11
C GLU A 233 12.13 6.14 5.85
N ALA A 234 11.80 7.45 5.83
CA ALA A 234 11.26 8.12 4.64
C ALA A 234 11.84 9.52 4.46
N SER A 235 11.96 9.93 3.20
CA SER A 235 12.27 11.30 2.81
C SER A 235 11.67 11.62 1.44
N PHE A 236 11.29 12.88 1.21
CA PHE A 236 10.73 13.34 -0.06
C PHE A 236 11.76 14.08 -0.93
N GLN A 237 13.06 13.71 -0.85
CA GLN A 237 14.13 14.36 -1.61
C GLN A 237 15.23 13.42 -2.11
N ALA A 238 14.85 12.26 -2.63
CA ALA A 238 15.79 11.36 -3.30
C ALA A 238 16.09 11.85 -4.72
N VAL A 239 16.92 12.87 -4.85
CA VAL A 239 17.25 13.51 -6.15
C VAL A 239 17.75 12.53 -7.21
N TYR A 240 18.27 11.37 -6.79
CA TYR A 240 18.77 10.30 -7.64
C TYR A 240 17.69 9.36 -8.20
N GLY A 241 16.46 9.41 -7.71
CA GLY A 241 15.36 8.57 -8.16
C GLY A 241 14.52 7.99 -7.02
N TYR A 242 13.42 7.30 -7.35
CA TYR A 242 12.57 6.63 -6.37
C TYR A 242 13.33 5.46 -5.73
N ASP A 243 13.37 5.41 -4.40
CA ASP A 243 14.20 4.45 -3.67
C ASP A 243 13.33 3.66 -2.66
N VAL A 244 13.14 2.37 -2.94
CA VAL A 244 12.43 1.44 -2.06
C VAL A 244 13.30 0.21 -1.83
N ARG A 245 13.81 0.07 -0.62
CA ARG A 245 14.70 -1.02 -0.23
C ARG A 245 14.36 -1.58 1.14
N GLY A 246 14.75 -2.84 1.37
CA GLY A 246 14.61 -3.49 2.66
C GLY A 246 15.79 -4.42 2.95
N GLU A 247 15.91 -4.78 4.23
CA GLU A 247 16.88 -5.73 4.75
C GLU A 247 16.25 -6.54 5.88
N ALA A 248 16.52 -7.83 5.90
CA ALA A 248 16.18 -8.71 7.02
C ALA A 248 17.45 -9.46 7.45
N PHE A 249 17.98 -9.12 8.62
CA PHE A 249 19.11 -9.78 9.25
C PHE A 249 18.61 -10.72 10.35
N GLY A 250 19.02 -11.97 10.27
CA GLY A 250 18.65 -13.02 11.21
C GLY A 250 19.86 -13.73 11.80
N SER A 251 19.62 -14.70 12.68
CA SER A 251 20.65 -15.45 13.39
C SER A 251 21.52 -16.36 12.50
N ALA A 252 21.09 -16.64 11.26
CA ALA A 252 21.80 -17.52 10.33
C ALA A 252 22.09 -16.88 8.96
N GLY A 253 21.73 -15.62 8.73
CA GLY A 253 21.97 -14.95 7.47
C GLY A 253 21.25 -13.61 7.33
N MET A 254 21.33 -13.03 6.14
CA MET A 254 20.76 -11.75 5.82
C MET A 254 20.18 -11.76 4.40
N LEU A 255 19.06 -11.07 4.20
CA LEU A 255 18.42 -10.83 2.92
C LEU A 255 18.36 -9.32 2.66
N THR A 256 18.68 -8.90 1.45
CA THR A 256 18.46 -7.52 0.97
C THR A 256 17.49 -7.53 -0.21
N MET A 257 16.62 -6.55 -0.27
CA MET A 257 15.60 -6.46 -1.31
C MET A 257 15.38 -5.03 -1.78
N GLY A 258 14.87 -4.89 -3.01
CA GLY A 258 14.68 -3.61 -3.66
C GLY A 258 15.94 -3.10 -4.34
N SER A 259 15.76 -2.10 -5.22
CA SER A 259 16.84 -1.44 -5.95
C SER A 259 16.35 -0.07 -6.41
N VAL A 260 17.30 0.86 -6.57
CA VAL A 260 17.07 2.15 -7.22
C VAL A 260 17.20 2.06 -8.75
N HIS A 261 17.70 0.94 -9.27
CA HIS A 261 17.98 0.78 -10.69
C HIS A 261 16.69 0.54 -11.48
N ARG A 262 16.57 1.22 -12.60
CA ARG A 262 15.53 0.94 -13.59
C ARG A 262 15.74 -0.40 -14.30
N SER A 263 17.01 -0.72 -14.56
CA SER A 263 17.45 -1.95 -15.20
C SER A 263 18.83 -2.37 -14.65
N ASP A 264 19.35 -3.49 -15.11
CA ASP A 264 20.71 -3.98 -14.82
C ASP A 264 21.80 -3.31 -15.68
N MET A 265 21.43 -2.35 -16.56
CA MET A 265 22.36 -1.61 -17.41
C MET A 265 23.23 -0.66 -16.59
N LEU A 266 24.54 -0.81 -16.74
CA LEU A 266 25.56 0.12 -16.22
C LEU A 266 26.18 0.88 -17.38
N ARG A 267 26.32 2.20 -17.25
CA ARG A 267 26.99 3.05 -18.23
C ARG A 267 28.40 3.38 -17.73
N TYR A 268 29.40 2.94 -18.46
CA TYR A 268 30.81 3.22 -18.17
C TYR A 268 31.26 4.41 -19.01
N VAL A 269 31.51 5.56 -18.39
CA VAL A 269 31.89 6.82 -19.02
C VAL A 269 33.12 7.41 -18.33
N ALA A 270 33.71 8.46 -18.88
CA ALA A 270 34.91 9.09 -18.32
C ALA A 270 34.70 9.64 -16.89
N SER A 271 33.49 10.05 -16.53
CA SER A 271 33.12 10.51 -15.19
C SER A 271 32.96 9.38 -14.15
N GLY A 272 32.86 8.11 -14.59
CA GLY A 272 32.66 6.97 -13.70
C GLY A 272 31.60 5.99 -14.19
N ILE A 273 30.96 5.28 -13.25
CA ILE A 273 29.87 4.34 -13.54
C ILE A 273 28.55 5.02 -13.18
N GLU A 274 27.62 5.02 -14.14
CA GLU A 274 26.30 5.59 -14.01
C GLU A 274 25.23 4.50 -14.14
N VAL A 275 24.09 4.68 -13.48
CA VAL A 275 22.92 3.79 -13.55
C VAL A 275 21.68 4.59 -13.92
N ASP A 276 20.73 3.95 -14.61
CA ASP A 276 19.40 4.54 -14.81
C ASP A 276 18.53 4.31 -13.58
N THR A 277 17.76 5.34 -13.18
CA THR A 277 16.84 5.27 -12.05
C THR A 277 15.42 5.62 -12.47
N GLN A 278 14.43 5.16 -11.73
CA GLN A 278 13.02 5.53 -11.94
C GLN A 278 12.65 6.79 -11.14
N ARG A 279 11.75 7.59 -11.71
CA ARG A 279 11.26 8.82 -11.06
C ARG A 279 9.82 8.67 -10.52
N LEU A 280 9.08 7.66 -10.98
CA LEU A 280 7.70 7.41 -10.59
C LEU A 280 7.59 6.05 -9.89
N ASP A 281 6.81 6.01 -8.84
CA ASP A 281 6.43 4.81 -8.10
C ASP A 281 5.75 3.78 -9.00
N THR A 282 4.84 4.23 -9.87
CA THR A 282 4.11 3.40 -10.83
C THR A 282 4.99 2.77 -11.90
N ASP A 283 6.16 3.36 -12.19
CA ASP A 283 7.13 2.76 -13.11
C ASP A 283 8.07 1.79 -12.39
N LEU A 284 8.55 2.16 -11.19
CA LEU A 284 9.43 1.31 -10.39
C LEU A 284 8.72 0.02 -9.95
N LEU A 285 7.45 0.13 -9.57
CA LEU A 285 6.67 -0.97 -8.99
C LEU A 285 5.59 -1.51 -9.93
N ARG A 286 5.73 -1.27 -11.25
CA ARG A 286 4.71 -1.62 -12.24
C ARG A 286 4.28 -3.08 -12.20
N ASP A 287 5.25 -3.99 -12.17
CA ASP A 287 4.97 -5.43 -12.12
C ASP A 287 4.24 -5.80 -10.83
N ALA A 288 4.62 -5.20 -9.70
CA ALA A 288 3.97 -5.44 -8.42
C ALA A 288 2.50 -4.98 -8.41
N TYR A 289 2.18 -3.84 -9.04
CA TYR A 289 0.80 -3.37 -9.20
C TYR A 289 -0.03 -4.30 -10.10
N ILE A 290 0.58 -4.89 -11.12
CA ILE A 290 -0.09 -5.89 -11.97
C ILE A 290 -0.32 -7.16 -11.14
N ASP A 291 0.69 -7.64 -10.44
CA ASP A 291 0.64 -8.89 -9.68
C ASP A 291 -0.34 -8.79 -8.50
N GLU A 292 -0.47 -7.63 -7.84
CA GLU A 292 -1.44 -7.45 -6.76
C GLU A 292 -2.90 -7.50 -7.25
N LEU A 293 -3.21 -6.91 -8.41
CA LEU A 293 -4.56 -6.99 -8.99
C LEU A 293 -4.85 -8.38 -9.56
N ASN A 294 -3.86 -9.06 -10.16
CA ASN A 294 -3.99 -10.46 -10.58
C ASN A 294 -4.31 -11.35 -9.39
N HIS A 295 -3.58 -11.18 -8.29
CA HIS A 295 -3.82 -11.94 -7.06
C HIS A 295 -5.20 -11.67 -6.46
N PHE A 296 -5.64 -10.40 -6.44
CA PHE A 296 -6.99 -10.05 -6.01
C PHE A 296 -8.06 -10.78 -6.85
N VAL A 297 -7.95 -10.74 -8.17
CA VAL A 297 -8.89 -11.43 -9.08
C VAL A 297 -8.85 -12.94 -8.86
N GLN A 298 -7.68 -13.52 -8.60
CA GLN A 298 -7.55 -14.92 -8.22
C GLN A 298 -8.29 -15.21 -6.92
N CYS A 299 -8.09 -14.42 -5.86
CA CYS A 299 -8.78 -14.59 -4.58
C CYS A 299 -10.32 -14.50 -4.73
N VAL A 300 -10.82 -13.57 -5.57
CA VAL A 300 -12.26 -13.48 -5.88
C VAL A 300 -12.78 -14.76 -6.52
N ARG A 301 -11.99 -15.40 -7.39
CA ARG A 301 -12.40 -16.62 -8.10
C ARG A 301 -12.30 -17.89 -7.27
N THR A 302 -11.33 -17.97 -6.36
CA THR A 302 -11.00 -19.18 -5.59
C THR A 302 -11.53 -19.16 -4.18
N GLY A 303 -11.80 -17.97 -3.61
CA GLY A 303 -12.11 -17.77 -2.19
C GLY A 303 -10.87 -17.84 -1.28
N GLU A 304 -9.65 -17.81 -1.85
CA GLU A 304 -8.41 -17.75 -1.08
C GLU A 304 -8.29 -16.42 -0.33
N THR A 305 -7.61 -16.47 0.82
CA THR A 305 -7.29 -15.27 1.60
C THR A 305 -6.26 -14.42 0.87
N PRO A 306 -6.51 -13.12 0.68
CA PRO A 306 -5.55 -12.22 0.07
C PRO A 306 -4.25 -12.11 0.85
N ARG A 307 -3.11 -12.01 0.12
CA ARG A 307 -1.76 -11.84 0.69
C ARG A 307 -1.62 -10.56 1.52
N ALA A 308 -2.33 -9.51 1.17
CA ALA A 308 -2.39 -8.24 1.88
C ALA A 308 -3.82 -8.05 2.41
N SER A 309 -4.07 -8.48 3.63
CA SER A 309 -5.40 -8.50 4.24
C SER A 309 -5.78 -7.14 4.88
N GLY A 310 -7.04 -7.02 5.24
CA GLY A 310 -7.51 -5.86 6.02
C GLY A 310 -6.93 -5.82 7.42
N GLU A 311 -6.67 -6.97 8.05
CA GLU A 311 -6.00 -7.09 9.34
C GLU A 311 -4.55 -6.59 9.27
N ASP A 312 -3.84 -6.88 8.18
CA ASP A 312 -2.51 -6.32 7.93
C ASP A 312 -2.56 -4.79 7.83
N ALA A 313 -3.54 -4.27 7.13
CA ALA A 313 -3.73 -2.81 6.98
C ALA A 313 -4.01 -2.14 8.32
N ARG A 314 -4.87 -2.74 9.14
CA ARG A 314 -5.14 -2.25 10.50
C ARG A 314 -3.88 -2.24 11.36
N ALA A 315 -3.07 -3.30 11.29
CA ALA A 315 -1.86 -3.41 12.10
C ALA A 315 -0.77 -2.42 11.63
N ALA A 316 -0.61 -2.19 10.33
CA ALA A 316 0.27 -1.16 9.80
C ALA A 316 -0.19 0.25 10.21
N LEU A 317 -1.51 0.51 10.19
CA LEU A 317 -2.09 1.77 10.66
C LEU A 317 -1.84 1.98 12.16
N ALA A 318 -1.94 0.93 12.99
CA ALA A 318 -1.67 1.04 14.43
C ALA A 318 -0.21 1.48 14.69
N ILE A 319 0.76 0.99 13.92
CA ILE A 319 2.16 1.43 13.99
C ILE A 319 2.27 2.89 13.55
N ALA A 320 1.63 3.28 12.44
CA ALA A 320 1.66 4.65 11.94
C ALA A 320 1.11 5.66 12.97
N LEU A 321 -0.03 5.35 13.59
CA LEU A 321 -0.65 6.20 14.63
C LEU A 321 0.21 6.28 15.90
N ALA A 322 0.84 5.18 16.30
CA ALA A 322 1.79 5.19 17.41
C ALA A 322 3.04 6.03 17.11
N CYS A 323 3.56 5.99 15.87
CA CYS A 323 4.66 6.85 15.43
C CYS A 323 4.27 8.34 15.45
N ILE A 324 3.06 8.70 15.01
CA ILE A 324 2.53 10.06 15.12
C ILE A 324 2.51 10.51 16.58
N ALA A 325 1.95 9.71 17.46
CA ALA A 325 1.92 10.01 18.89
C ALA A 325 3.33 10.12 19.49
N SER A 326 4.28 9.29 19.03
CA SER A 326 5.69 9.37 19.45
C SER A 326 6.34 10.70 19.07
N VAL A 327 6.11 11.17 17.85
CA VAL A 327 6.61 12.49 17.40
C VAL A 327 5.98 13.63 18.21
N GLU A 328 4.66 13.58 18.46
CA GLU A 328 3.95 14.63 19.22
C GLU A 328 4.39 14.69 20.69
N GLN A 329 4.68 13.54 21.31
CA GLN A 329 4.99 13.43 22.73
C GLN A 329 6.49 13.36 23.03
N GLY A 330 7.34 13.13 22.03
CA GLY A 330 8.79 12.98 22.18
C GLY A 330 9.22 11.76 22.99
N GLN A 331 8.45 10.66 22.96
CA GLN A 331 8.69 9.47 23.77
C GLN A 331 8.32 8.17 23.04
N CYS A 332 8.73 7.02 23.58
CA CYS A 332 8.28 5.72 23.13
C CYS A 332 6.79 5.54 23.39
N ILE A 333 6.08 4.98 22.41
CA ILE A 333 4.63 4.73 22.48
C ILE A 333 4.36 3.25 22.25
N ARG A 334 3.50 2.65 23.07
CA ARG A 334 2.99 1.29 22.84
C ARG A 334 2.04 1.30 21.65
N VAL A 335 2.19 0.28 20.80
CA VAL A 335 1.30 0.08 19.65
C VAL A 335 -0.06 -0.42 20.14
N ALA A 336 -1.14 0.16 19.68
CA ALA A 336 -2.50 -0.23 20.07
C ALA A 336 -2.82 -1.67 19.65
N GLY A 337 -3.35 -2.47 20.60
CA GLY A 337 -3.67 -3.88 20.37
C GLY A 337 -2.48 -4.84 20.56
N ALA A 338 -1.29 -4.34 20.88
CA ALA A 338 -0.15 -5.18 21.24
C ALA A 338 -0.44 -5.94 22.55
N ARG A 339 -0.15 -7.24 22.55
CA ARG A 339 -0.20 -8.03 23.79
C ARG A 339 0.87 -7.55 24.77
N PRO A 340 0.62 -7.62 26.08
CA PRO A 340 1.60 -7.22 27.09
C PRO A 340 2.86 -8.07 27.07
#